data_47e67d699f45c00d57a8d92d8e177d9c
#
_entry.id   47e67d699f45c00d57a8d92d8e177d9c
#
_cell.length_a   1.000
_cell.length_b   1.000
_cell.length_c   1.000
_cell.angle_alpha   90.00
_cell.angle_beta   90.00
_cell.angle_gamma   90.00
#
_symmetry.space_group_name_H-M   'P 1'
#
loop_
_entity.id
_entity.type
_entity.pdbx_description
1 polymer ?
#
loop_
_entity_poly.entity_id
_entity_poly.type
_entity_poly.pdbx_seq_one_letter_code
_entity_poly.pdbx_strand_id
1 'polypeptide(L)'
;MKQKMIMNLLLSLGVLFALSGVTQAAGDAAAAKDKLSMCEGCHGIPGYKTAFPSAYHVPKLGGQHADYIVKALEGYKNGSRSHPTMTSLAKTLSQKDIEDFAAYYSKN
;
A
#
# COMPACT_ATOMS: atom_id res chain seq x y z
N MET A 1 -34.41 -25.27 -30.69
CA MET A 1 -33.32 -24.37 -31.15
C MET A 1 -33.26 -23.05 -30.41
N LYS A 2 -34.40 -22.35 -30.25
CA LYS A 2 -34.41 -21.02 -29.55
C LYS A 2 -33.91 -21.09 -28.09
N GLN A 3 -34.27 -22.14 -27.36
CA GLN A 3 -33.89 -22.30 -25.94
C GLN A 3 -32.39 -22.54 -25.75
N LYS A 4 -31.75 -23.29 -26.68
CA LYS A 4 -30.29 -23.52 -26.66
C LYS A 4 -29.52 -22.24 -27.02
N MET A 5 -30.02 -21.42 -27.92
CA MET A 5 -29.41 -20.13 -28.28
C MET A 5 -29.48 -19.13 -27.13
N ILE A 6 -30.58 -19.06 -26.39
CA ILE A 6 -30.73 -18.17 -25.24
C ILE A 6 -29.80 -18.62 -24.11
N MET A 7 -29.66 -19.94 -23.89
CA MET A 7 -28.79 -20.50 -22.85
C MET A 7 -27.32 -20.22 -23.15
N ASN A 8 -26.90 -20.35 -24.41
CA ASN A 8 -25.52 -20.02 -24.83
C ASN A 8 -25.23 -18.52 -24.76
N LEU A 9 -26.22 -17.66 -25.05
CA LEU A 9 -26.06 -16.20 -24.93
C LEU A 9 -25.92 -15.76 -23.48
N LEU A 10 -26.66 -16.39 -22.55
CA LEU A 10 -26.56 -16.11 -21.12
C LEU A 10 -25.24 -16.61 -20.52
N LEU A 11 -24.71 -17.75 -20.98
CA LEU A 11 -23.40 -18.24 -20.55
C LEU A 11 -22.25 -17.32 -21.04
N SER A 12 -22.34 -16.79 -22.26
CA SER A 12 -21.31 -15.90 -22.80
C SER A 12 -21.31 -14.53 -22.11
N LEU A 13 -22.46 -14.04 -21.68
CA LEU A 13 -22.56 -12.77 -20.97
C LEU A 13 -22.02 -12.87 -19.53
N GLY A 14 -22.17 -14.04 -18.88
CA GLY A 14 -21.65 -14.30 -17.53
C GLY A 14 -20.12 -14.34 -17.46
N VAL A 15 -19.45 -14.81 -18.52
CA VAL A 15 -17.98 -14.91 -18.57
C VAL A 15 -17.31 -13.55 -18.76
N LEU A 16 -17.95 -12.60 -19.44
CA LEU A 16 -17.40 -11.24 -19.59
C LEU A 16 -17.41 -10.43 -18.27
N PHE A 17 -18.32 -10.71 -17.34
CA PHE A 17 -18.37 -10.02 -16.04
C PHE A 17 -17.34 -10.52 -15.04
N ALA A 18 -16.80 -11.72 -15.21
CA ALA A 18 -15.84 -12.32 -14.29
C ALA A 18 -14.39 -11.80 -14.48
N LEU A 19 -14.12 -11.04 -15.55
CA LEU A 19 -12.78 -10.49 -15.85
C LEU A 19 -12.61 -9.01 -15.45
N SER A 20 -13.60 -8.42 -14.78
CA SER A 20 -13.43 -7.10 -14.17
C SER A 20 -12.63 -7.26 -12.87
N GLY A 21 -11.40 -7.75 -12.97
CA GLY A 21 -10.42 -7.62 -11.90
C GLY A 21 -10.29 -6.14 -11.61
N VAL A 22 -10.52 -5.76 -10.37
CA VAL A 22 -10.20 -4.41 -9.89
C VAL A 22 -8.70 -4.24 -10.09
N THR A 23 -8.32 -3.59 -11.17
CA THR A 23 -6.93 -3.13 -11.33
C THR A 23 -6.73 -2.02 -10.32
N GLN A 24 -6.28 -2.40 -9.14
CA GLN A 24 -5.76 -1.42 -8.18
C GLN A 24 -4.58 -0.74 -8.88
N ALA A 25 -4.70 0.56 -9.08
CA ALA A 25 -3.63 1.31 -9.70
C ALA A 25 -2.37 1.12 -8.85
N ALA A 26 -1.35 0.46 -9.43
CA ALA A 26 -0.07 0.31 -8.75
C ALA A 26 0.52 1.71 -8.54
N GLY A 27 1.05 1.98 -7.34
CA GLY A 27 1.71 3.24 -7.05
C GLY A 27 2.96 3.45 -7.93
N ASP A 28 3.37 4.68 -8.06
CA ASP A 28 4.56 5.08 -8.81
C ASP A 28 5.78 5.19 -7.89
N ALA A 29 6.69 4.22 -7.97
CA ALA A 29 7.93 4.21 -7.20
C ALA A 29 8.86 5.41 -7.53
N ALA A 30 8.79 5.98 -8.72
CA ALA A 30 9.57 7.15 -9.09
C ALA A 30 9.02 8.41 -8.40
N ALA A 31 7.70 8.56 -8.33
CA ALA A 31 7.05 9.67 -7.63
C ALA A 31 7.30 9.65 -6.11
N ALA A 32 7.53 8.47 -5.53
CA ALA A 32 7.88 8.35 -4.12
C ALA A 32 9.21 9.03 -3.77
N LYS A 33 10.19 9.03 -4.68
CA LYS A 33 11.56 9.51 -4.43
C LYS A 33 11.63 10.94 -3.91
N ASP A 34 10.75 11.81 -4.38
CA ASP A 34 10.73 13.21 -3.97
C ASP A 34 10.25 13.41 -2.53
N LYS A 35 9.65 12.38 -1.93
CA LYS A 35 9.05 12.41 -0.59
C LYS A 35 9.70 11.43 0.40
N LEU A 36 10.73 10.68 -0.02
CA LEU A 36 11.36 9.65 0.80
C LEU A 36 12.02 10.19 2.07
N SER A 37 12.45 11.45 2.08
CA SER A 37 13.15 12.05 3.22
C SER A 37 12.37 11.93 4.53
N MET A 38 11.04 11.99 4.48
CA MET A 38 10.20 11.81 5.67
C MET A 38 10.24 10.38 6.25
N CYS A 39 10.59 9.40 5.42
CA CYS A 39 10.69 7.99 5.82
C CYS A 39 12.14 7.61 6.15
N GLU A 40 13.07 8.02 5.30
CA GLU A 40 14.49 7.63 5.38
C GLU A 40 15.21 8.20 6.59
N GLY A 41 14.76 9.31 7.14
CA GLY A 41 15.30 9.87 8.37
C GLY A 41 15.29 8.92 9.57
N CYS A 42 14.41 7.91 9.52
CA CYS A 42 14.37 6.83 10.51
C CYS A 42 14.58 5.46 9.85
N HIS A 43 13.78 5.14 8.83
CA HIS A 43 13.80 3.83 8.18
C HIS A 43 15.02 3.59 7.26
N GLY A 44 15.72 4.64 6.87
CA GLY A 44 16.92 4.54 6.04
C GLY A 44 18.23 4.28 6.82
N ILE A 45 18.17 4.23 8.15
CA ILE A 45 19.34 4.05 9.01
C ILE A 45 19.39 2.60 9.50
N PRO A 46 20.35 1.78 9.07
CA PRO A 46 20.46 0.39 9.52
C PRO A 46 20.58 0.29 11.05
N GLY A 47 19.76 -0.57 11.66
CA GLY A 47 19.77 -0.83 13.10
C GLY A 47 19.31 0.35 13.97
N TYR A 48 18.67 1.36 13.38
CA TYR A 48 18.25 2.55 14.12
C TYR A 48 17.26 2.22 15.22
N LYS A 49 17.51 2.79 16.39
CA LYS A 49 16.66 2.70 17.57
C LYS A 49 16.37 4.10 18.08
N THR A 50 15.08 4.41 18.26
CA THR A 50 14.67 5.67 18.87
C THR A 50 14.83 5.60 20.38
N ALA A 51 14.97 6.78 21.01
CA ALA A 51 14.95 6.93 22.47
C ALA A 51 13.74 7.72 22.94
N PHE A 52 13.12 8.48 22.07
CA PHE A 52 11.97 9.35 22.38
C PHE A 52 10.92 9.29 21.27
N PRO A 53 9.61 9.30 21.58
CA PRO A 53 8.97 9.32 22.91
C PRO A 53 9.08 8.01 23.70
N SER A 54 9.48 6.94 23.04
CA SER A 54 9.77 5.65 23.65
C SER A 54 10.89 4.92 22.89
N ALA A 55 11.61 4.03 23.57
CA ALA A 55 12.67 3.26 22.94
C ALA A 55 12.09 2.09 22.13
N TYR A 56 12.34 2.09 20.81
CA TYR A 56 11.98 0.98 19.92
C TYR A 56 12.88 0.94 18.69
N HIS A 57 13.01 -0.24 18.11
CA HIS A 57 13.71 -0.40 16.84
C HIS A 57 12.84 0.06 15.68
N VAL A 58 13.42 0.88 14.80
CA VAL A 58 12.75 1.29 13.56
C VAL A 58 12.85 0.16 12.54
N PRO A 59 11.75 -0.37 12.02
CA PRO A 59 11.79 -1.50 11.10
C PRO A 59 12.37 -1.13 9.74
N LYS A 60 13.05 -2.09 9.11
CA LYS A 60 13.41 -2.02 7.71
C LYS A 60 12.15 -2.13 6.85
N LEU A 61 11.99 -1.25 5.86
CA LEU A 61 10.86 -1.27 4.92
C LEU A 61 11.19 -1.99 3.63
N GLY A 62 12.43 -1.92 3.16
CA GLY A 62 12.86 -2.50 1.89
C GLY A 62 12.58 -3.99 1.79
N GLY A 63 11.98 -4.42 0.68
CA GLY A 63 11.61 -5.81 0.43
C GLY A 63 10.28 -6.25 1.05
N GLN A 64 9.54 -5.35 1.71
CA GLN A 64 8.23 -5.66 2.27
C GLN A 64 7.18 -5.73 1.15
N HIS A 65 6.14 -6.54 1.34
CA HIS A 65 5.02 -6.63 0.39
C HIS A 65 4.28 -5.29 0.28
N ALA A 66 4.04 -4.84 -0.95
CA ALA A 66 3.38 -3.56 -1.21
C ALA A 66 2.01 -3.45 -0.51
N ASP A 67 1.18 -4.48 -0.60
CA ASP A 67 -0.14 -4.51 0.05
C ASP A 67 -0.04 -4.39 1.57
N TYR A 68 0.99 -4.96 2.18
CA TYR A 68 1.21 -4.82 3.61
C TYR A 68 1.58 -3.37 3.98
N ILE A 69 2.45 -2.73 3.20
CA ILE A 69 2.83 -1.33 3.43
C ILE A 69 1.61 -0.41 3.32
N VAL A 70 0.78 -0.60 2.29
CA VAL A 70 -0.47 0.15 2.13
C VAL A 70 -1.35 0.00 3.36
N LYS A 71 -1.67 -1.23 3.75
CA LYS A 71 -2.53 -1.50 4.91
C LYS A 71 -1.97 -0.99 6.22
N ALA A 72 -0.65 -1.05 6.41
CA ALA A 72 -0.01 -0.53 7.59
C ALA A 72 -0.12 1.00 7.69
N LEU A 73 0.16 1.71 6.61
CA LEU A 73 0.04 3.18 6.56
C LEU A 73 -1.41 3.64 6.69
N GLU A 74 -2.34 2.98 6.01
CA GLU A 74 -3.78 3.23 6.17
C GLU A 74 -4.23 2.98 7.60
N GLY A 75 -3.76 1.92 8.24
CA GLY A 75 -4.05 1.60 9.62
C GLY A 75 -3.59 2.69 10.60
N TYR A 76 -2.40 3.25 10.41
CA TYR A 76 -1.93 4.39 11.18
C TYR A 76 -2.74 5.66 10.90
N LYS A 77 -3.14 5.86 9.65
CA LYS A 77 -3.93 7.02 9.25
C LYS A 77 -5.34 7.01 9.81
N ASN A 78 -6.00 5.85 9.81
CA ASN A 78 -7.39 5.70 10.28
C ASN A 78 -7.53 5.36 11.76
N GLY A 79 -6.43 5.09 12.46
CA GLY A 79 -6.41 4.80 13.90
C GLY A 79 -6.58 3.33 14.27
N SER A 80 -6.72 2.41 13.30
CA SER A 80 -6.75 0.96 13.58
C SER A 80 -5.39 0.42 14.01
N ARG A 81 -4.33 1.18 13.74
CA ARG A 81 -2.96 0.95 14.19
C ARG A 81 -2.45 2.21 14.89
N SER A 82 -1.79 2.06 16.04
CA SER A 82 -1.30 3.20 16.82
C SER A 82 0.22 3.15 17.00
N HIS A 83 0.86 4.28 16.75
CA HIS A 83 2.27 4.50 17.02
C HIS A 83 2.53 6.00 17.12
N PRO A 84 3.27 6.52 18.12
CA PRO A 84 3.41 7.97 18.33
C PRO A 84 3.86 8.74 17.09
N THR A 85 4.88 8.26 16.40
CA THR A 85 5.43 8.91 15.21
C THR A 85 4.65 8.56 13.94
N MET A 86 4.43 7.26 13.69
CA MET A 86 3.82 6.81 12.44
C MET A 86 2.37 7.26 12.28
N THR A 87 1.60 7.33 13.36
CA THR A 87 0.22 7.85 13.32
C THR A 87 0.19 9.31 12.86
N SER A 88 1.11 10.12 13.34
CA SER A 88 1.20 11.54 12.96
C SER A 88 1.65 11.70 11.51
N LEU A 89 2.66 10.94 11.07
CA LEU A 89 3.14 10.99 9.69
C LEU A 89 2.09 10.48 8.69
N ALA A 90 1.48 9.34 8.97
CA ALA A 90 0.51 8.74 8.07
C ALA A 90 -0.72 9.63 7.81
N LYS A 91 -1.12 10.45 8.79
CA LYS A 91 -2.21 11.42 8.63
C LYS A 91 -1.93 12.49 7.57
N THR A 92 -0.66 12.78 7.30
CA THR A 92 -0.27 13.77 6.29
C THR A 92 -0.24 13.21 4.88
N LEU A 93 -0.28 11.89 4.71
CA LEU A 93 -0.17 11.22 3.43
C LEU A 93 -1.52 11.17 2.69
N SER A 94 -1.49 11.44 1.39
CA SER A 94 -2.60 11.08 0.51
C SER A 94 -2.63 9.57 0.23
N GLN A 95 -3.73 9.07 -0.30
CA GLN A 95 -3.80 7.68 -0.74
C GLN A 95 -2.74 7.37 -1.81
N LYS A 96 -2.53 8.31 -2.73
CA LYS A 96 -1.49 8.18 -3.75
C LYS A 96 -0.09 8.09 -3.14
N ASP A 97 0.23 8.89 -2.14
CA ASP A 97 1.53 8.81 -1.45
C ASP A 97 1.75 7.43 -0.82
N ILE A 98 0.73 6.88 -0.18
CA ILE A 98 0.77 5.55 0.42
C ILE A 98 1.08 4.47 -0.63
N GLU A 99 0.41 4.53 -1.78
CA GLU A 99 0.60 3.60 -2.88
C GLU A 99 1.99 3.76 -3.51
N ASP A 100 2.45 4.99 -3.71
CA ASP A 100 3.77 5.28 -4.25
C ASP A 100 4.90 4.77 -3.34
N PHE A 101 4.81 4.99 -2.03
CA PHE A 101 5.76 4.45 -1.06
C PHE A 101 5.75 2.92 -1.03
N ALA A 102 4.58 2.31 -1.11
CA ALA A 102 4.46 0.86 -1.17
C ALA A 102 5.13 0.29 -2.43
N ALA A 103 4.94 0.94 -3.59
CA ALA A 103 5.59 0.55 -4.83
C ALA A 103 7.12 0.70 -4.77
N TYR A 104 7.62 1.73 -4.10
CA TYR A 104 9.05 1.95 -3.92
C TYR A 104 9.68 0.91 -2.99
N TYR A 105 9.19 0.80 -1.77
CA TYR A 105 9.79 -0.06 -0.75
C TYR A 105 9.62 -1.56 -1.01
N SER A 106 8.62 -1.97 -1.75
CA SER A 106 8.48 -3.39 -2.11
C SER A 106 9.57 -3.92 -3.05
N LYS A 107 10.28 -3.02 -3.73
CA LYS A 107 11.32 -3.35 -4.72
C LYS A 107 12.74 -3.08 -4.24
N ASN A 108 12.93 -2.33 -3.16
CA ASN A 108 14.25 -1.85 -2.71
C ASN A 108 14.65 -2.38 -1.34
#